data_f19992d06994b44e692ebe1ba5a24476
#
_entry.id   f19992d06994b44e692ebe1ba5a24476
#
_cell.length_a   1.000
_cell.length_b   1.000
_cell.length_c   1.000
_cell.angle_alpha   90.00
_cell.angle_beta   90.00
_cell.angle_gamma   90.00
#
_symmetry.space_group_name_H-M   'P 1'
#
loop_
_entity.id
_entity.type
_entity.pdbx_description
1 polymer ?
#
loop_
_entity_poly.entity_id
_entity_poly.type
_entity_poly.pdbx_seq_one_letter_code
_entity_poly.pdbx_strand_id
1 'polypeptide(L)'
;AVGVDIDPEVLAWGQKNNLSSLKPGARLRVRLLKEDVCRLETKPVDVVLAMNFSYQLFMTRDKLGGYLSKVRESLVKDGILFMDAFGGYDAYREIKEKTRHKGFRYIWEQQSYNPIDGHMRCHIHFDFPDGSKMKKAFSYVWRMWTLPELRELLEEAGFSRVTVYWEESDPNTGEGSGVYSPATRGSADPGWVCFLVAEK
;
A
#
# COMPACT_ATOMS: atom_id res chain seq x y z
N ALA A 1 11.67 5.13 -14.81
CA ALA A 1 10.51 4.83 -13.95
C ALA A 1 9.27 5.56 -14.47
N VAL A 2 8.10 4.99 -14.19
CA VAL A 2 6.81 5.61 -14.51
C VAL A 2 6.01 5.65 -13.21
N GLY A 3 5.60 6.84 -12.78
CA GLY A 3 4.65 7.05 -11.70
C GLY A 3 3.26 7.29 -12.29
N VAL A 4 2.24 6.66 -11.73
CA VAL A 4 0.86 6.76 -12.21
C VAL A 4 -0.03 7.14 -11.05
N ASP A 5 -0.85 8.14 -11.24
CA ASP A 5 -1.88 8.54 -10.30
C ASP A 5 -3.07 9.14 -11.06
N ILE A 6 -4.26 8.99 -10.53
CA ILE A 6 -5.47 9.60 -11.11
C ILE A 6 -5.60 11.07 -10.68
N ASP A 7 -4.99 11.45 -9.56
CA ASP A 7 -5.07 12.80 -9.00
C ASP A 7 -4.00 13.72 -9.61
N PRO A 8 -4.42 14.76 -10.37
CA PRO A 8 -3.49 15.70 -10.98
C PRO A 8 -2.75 16.57 -9.96
N GLU A 9 -3.32 16.82 -8.76
CA GLU A 9 -2.69 17.67 -7.75
C GLU A 9 -1.52 16.93 -7.10
N VAL A 10 -1.70 15.62 -6.82
CA VAL A 10 -0.63 14.73 -6.33
C VAL A 10 0.54 14.69 -7.32
N LEU A 11 0.23 14.51 -8.61
CA LEU A 11 1.25 14.49 -9.66
C LEU A 11 1.97 15.84 -9.79
N ALA A 12 1.24 16.96 -9.74
CA ALA A 12 1.82 18.31 -9.81
C ALA A 12 2.72 18.59 -8.61
N TRP A 13 2.27 18.18 -7.42
CA TRP A 13 3.07 18.31 -6.20
C TRP A 13 4.37 17.48 -6.27
N GLY A 14 4.26 16.22 -6.71
CA GLY A 14 5.41 15.32 -6.92
C GLY A 14 6.39 15.86 -7.96
N GLN A 15 5.90 16.43 -9.05
CA GLN A 15 6.73 17.09 -10.06
C GLN A 15 7.50 18.27 -9.47
N LYS A 16 6.81 19.13 -8.70
CA LYS A 16 7.37 20.36 -8.13
C LYS A 16 8.36 20.08 -6.99
N ASN A 17 8.04 19.15 -6.10
CA ASN A 17 8.77 19.00 -4.83
C ASN A 17 9.74 17.80 -4.83
N ASN A 18 9.44 16.74 -5.60
CA ASN A 18 10.27 15.54 -5.63
C ASN A 18 11.15 15.49 -6.89
N LEU A 19 10.54 15.54 -8.08
CA LEU A 19 11.30 15.39 -9.32
C LEU A 19 12.22 16.58 -9.59
N SER A 20 11.84 17.80 -9.19
CA SER A 20 12.66 18.99 -9.36
C SER A 20 14.00 18.91 -8.60
N SER A 21 14.03 18.18 -7.49
CA SER A 21 15.22 17.98 -6.65
C SER A 21 16.19 16.90 -7.17
N LEU A 22 15.77 16.10 -8.15
CA LEU A 22 16.60 15.06 -8.74
C LEU A 22 17.68 15.65 -9.65
N LYS A 23 18.83 14.97 -9.69
CA LYS A 23 19.87 15.25 -10.70
C LYS A 23 19.28 15.17 -12.11
N PRO A 24 19.71 16.03 -13.07
CA PRO A 24 19.12 16.09 -14.43
C PRO A 24 19.01 14.74 -15.11
N GLY A 25 20.03 13.90 -15.08
CA GLY A 25 20.01 12.58 -15.70
C GLY A 25 19.04 11.58 -15.03
N ALA A 26 18.76 11.72 -13.73
CA ALA A 26 17.73 10.91 -13.05
C ALA A 26 16.33 11.41 -13.39
N ARG A 27 16.14 12.73 -13.39
CA ARG A 27 14.86 13.37 -13.71
C ARG A 27 14.35 13.00 -15.11
N LEU A 28 15.24 12.94 -16.11
CA LEU A 28 14.88 12.53 -17.48
C LEU A 28 14.39 11.09 -17.62
N ARG A 29 14.69 10.23 -16.63
CA ARG A 29 14.25 8.83 -16.58
C ARG A 29 12.96 8.60 -15.82
N VAL A 30 12.30 9.66 -15.31
CA VAL A 30 11.03 9.56 -14.58
C VAL A 30 9.93 10.25 -15.37
N ARG A 31 8.84 9.56 -15.58
CA ARG A 31 7.61 10.09 -16.20
C ARG A 31 6.48 9.97 -15.20
N LEU A 32 5.65 11.00 -15.10
CA LEU A 32 4.39 10.96 -14.35
C LEU A 32 3.23 10.92 -15.35
N LEU A 33 2.28 10.04 -15.13
CA LEU A 33 1.10 9.85 -15.97
C LEU A 33 -0.15 10.05 -15.13
N LYS A 34 -1.05 10.93 -15.59
CA LYS A 34 -2.39 11.06 -15.05
C LYS A 34 -3.26 10.01 -15.72
N GLU A 35 -3.45 8.86 -15.07
CA GLU A 35 -4.22 7.76 -15.63
C GLU A 35 -4.80 6.88 -14.51
N ASP A 36 -5.87 6.16 -14.82
CA ASP A 36 -6.41 5.09 -13.99
C ASP A 36 -5.55 3.83 -14.15
N VAL A 37 -5.01 3.32 -13.06
CA VAL A 37 -4.15 2.11 -13.07
C VAL A 37 -4.85 0.89 -13.65
N CYS A 38 -6.18 0.83 -13.61
CA CYS A 38 -6.97 -0.25 -14.23
C CYS A 38 -7.06 -0.16 -15.75
N ARG A 39 -6.76 1.01 -16.33
CA ARG A 39 -6.87 1.28 -17.77
C ARG A 39 -5.51 1.57 -18.41
N LEU A 40 -4.49 1.70 -17.59
CA LEU A 40 -3.17 2.08 -18.04
C LEU A 40 -2.62 1.11 -19.09
N GLU A 41 -2.13 1.68 -20.18
CA GLU A 41 -1.35 0.96 -21.19
C GLU A 41 0.08 1.50 -21.20
N THR A 42 1.04 0.63 -20.94
CA THR A 42 2.47 0.96 -20.97
C THR A 42 3.23 -0.11 -21.74
N LYS A 43 4.47 0.23 -22.12
CA LYS A 43 5.43 -0.83 -22.47
C LYS A 43 5.65 -1.70 -21.24
N PRO A 44 5.87 -3.01 -21.42
CA PRO A 44 6.16 -3.90 -20.30
C PRO A 44 7.33 -3.39 -19.45
N VAL A 45 7.22 -3.58 -18.15
CA VAL A 45 8.21 -3.15 -17.15
C VAL A 45 8.70 -4.35 -16.34
N ASP A 46 9.92 -4.24 -15.78
CA ASP A 46 10.51 -5.32 -14.98
C ASP A 46 9.87 -5.41 -13.60
N VAL A 47 9.46 -4.27 -13.02
CA VAL A 47 8.93 -4.18 -11.66
C VAL A 47 7.75 -3.23 -11.61
N VAL A 48 6.70 -3.67 -10.92
CA VAL A 48 5.57 -2.82 -10.48
C VAL A 48 5.59 -2.71 -8.96
N LEU A 49 5.41 -1.50 -8.45
CA LEU A 49 5.25 -1.22 -7.03
C LEU A 49 3.82 -0.73 -6.77
N ALA A 50 3.06 -1.45 -5.96
CA ALA A 50 1.71 -1.08 -5.50
C ALA A 50 1.73 -0.93 -3.98
N MET A 51 2.20 0.23 -3.53
CA MET A 51 2.49 0.52 -2.12
C MET A 51 1.41 1.40 -1.49
N ASN A 52 1.52 1.60 -0.16
CA ASN A 52 0.59 2.36 0.68
C ASN A 52 -0.82 1.77 0.71
N PHE A 53 -0.91 0.44 0.66
CA PHE A 53 -2.17 -0.31 0.77
C PHE A 53 -3.22 0.13 -0.25
N SER A 54 -2.79 0.63 -1.41
CA SER A 54 -3.65 1.22 -2.44
C SER A 54 -4.69 0.23 -3.01
N TYR A 55 -4.41 -1.06 -2.97
CA TYR A 55 -5.34 -2.12 -3.38
C TYR A 55 -6.63 -2.16 -2.53
N GLN A 56 -6.63 -1.61 -1.33
CA GLN A 56 -7.82 -1.57 -0.47
C GLN A 56 -8.92 -0.63 -0.99
N LEU A 57 -8.62 0.20 -2.00
CA LEU A 57 -9.61 0.99 -2.73
C LEU A 57 -10.55 0.12 -3.60
N PHE A 58 -10.14 -1.10 -3.93
CA PHE A 58 -10.96 -2.03 -4.71
C PHE A 58 -11.96 -2.76 -3.80
N MET A 59 -13.23 -2.39 -3.90
CA MET A 59 -14.29 -2.83 -2.99
C MET A 59 -14.85 -4.23 -3.33
N THR A 60 -14.50 -4.81 -4.47
CA THR A 60 -14.99 -6.12 -4.88
C THR A 60 -13.85 -7.00 -5.39
N ARG A 61 -14.03 -8.32 -5.25
CA ARG A 61 -13.07 -9.32 -5.73
C ARG A 61 -12.78 -9.15 -7.23
N ASP A 62 -13.82 -8.94 -8.03
CA ASP A 62 -13.68 -8.76 -9.49
C ASP A 62 -12.82 -7.54 -9.84
N LYS A 63 -13.02 -6.41 -9.12
CA LYS A 63 -12.22 -5.20 -9.36
C LYS A 63 -10.76 -5.40 -8.99
N LEU A 64 -10.49 -5.99 -7.83
CA LEU A 64 -9.12 -6.26 -7.41
C LEU A 64 -8.44 -7.29 -8.33
N GLY A 65 -9.14 -8.38 -8.66
CA GLY A 65 -8.63 -9.38 -9.61
C GLY A 65 -8.36 -8.81 -11.00
N GLY A 66 -9.24 -7.96 -11.51
CA GLY A 66 -9.03 -7.24 -12.78
C GLY A 66 -7.80 -6.32 -12.75
N TYR A 67 -7.60 -5.59 -11.65
CA TYR A 67 -6.39 -4.79 -11.45
C TYR A 67 -5.13 -5.65 -11.42
N LEU A 68 -5.12 -6.74 -10.66
CA LEU A 68 -3.95 -7.63 -10.57
C LEU A 68 -3.62 -8.30 -11.91
N SER A 69 -4.64 -8.69 -12.69
CA SER A 69 -4.47 -9.18 -14.06
C SER A 69 -3.83 -8.13 -14.97
N LYS A 70 -4.30 -6.87 -14.87
CA LYS A 70 -3.73 -5.75 -15.63
C LYS A 70 -2.28 -5.47 -15.25
N VAL A 71 -1.96 -5.52 -13.95
CA VAL A 71 -0.57 -5.41 -13.49
C VAL A 71 0.30 -6.52 -14.09
N ARG A 72 -0.16 -7.77 -14.03
CA ARG A 72 0.57 -8.89 -14.60
C ARG A 72 0.80 -8.73 -16.11
N GLU A 73 -0.20 -8.26 -16.86
CA GLU A 73 -0.06 -7.97 -18.30
C GLU A 73 1.05 -6.94 -18.55
N SER A 74 1.16 -5.92 -17.70
CA SER A 74 2.14 -4.84 -17.83
C SER A 74 3.58 -5.24 -17.48
N LEU A 75 3.80 -6.42 -16.92
CA LEU A 75 5.13 -6.93 -16.59
C LEU A 75 5.76 -7.65 -17.78
N VAL A 76 7.11 -7.56 -17.93
CA VAL A 76 7.88 -8.44 -18.80
C VAL A 76 7.78 -9.90 -18.32
N LYS A 77 8.26 -10.84 -19.12
CA LYS A 77 8.51 -12.22 -18.66
C LYS A 77 9.48 -12.16 -17.46
N ASP A 78 9.18 -12.90 -16.41
CA ASP A 78 9.93 -12.92 -15.16
C ASP A 78 9.91 -11.57 -14.39
N GLY A 79 8.99 -10.65 -14.75
CA GLY A 79 8.76 -9.40 -14.05
C GLY A 79 8.06 -9.60 -12.70
N ILE A 80 8.19 -8.62 -11.81
CA ILE A 80 7.82 -8.74 -10.40
C ILE A 80 6.87 -7.62 -9.97
N LEU A 81 5.81 -8.00 -9.25
CA LEU A 81 4.96 -7.06 -8.49
C LEU A 81 5.37 -7.09 -7.02
N PHE A 82 5.56 -5.91 -6.42
CA PHE A 82 5.64 -5.72 -4.98
C PHE A 82 4.39 -5.01 -4.48
N MET A 83 3.76 -5.57 -3.46
CA MET A 83 2.64 -4.97 -2.72
C MET A 83 2.95 -5.01 -1.23
N ASP A 84 2.60 -3.94 -0.51
CA ASP A 84 2.50 -3.99 0.94
C ASP A 84 1.11 -4.51 1.37
N ALA A 85 1.03 -5.13 2.53
CA ALA A 85 -0.23 -5.52 3.14
C ALA A 85 -0.16 -5.33 4.65
N PHE A 86 -1.27 -4.96 5.27
CA PHE A 86 -1.38 -4.91 6.72
C PHE A 86 -2.58 -5.74 7.19
N GLY A 87 -2.52 -6.15 8.44
CA GLY A 87 -3.58 -6.89 9.09
C GLY A 87 -3.32 -7.00 10.60
N GLY A 88 -3.85 -8.04 11.19
CA GLY A 88 -3.89 -8.24 12.62
C GLY A 88 -5.29 -8.07 13.17
N TYR A 89 -5.55 -8.49 14.42
CA TYR A 89 -6.90 -8.42 14.96
C TYR A 89 -7.38 -7.00 15.26
N ASP A 90 -6.48 -6.02 15.39
CA ASP A 90 -6.83 -4.61 15.55
C ASP A 90 -7.29 -3.96 14.25
N ALA A 91 -6.98 -4.55 13.09
CA ALA A 91 -7.46 -4.06 11.80
C ALA A 91 -8.98 -4.18 11.62
N TYR A 92 -9.65 -5.00 12.43
CA TYR A 92 -11.09 -5.28 12.35
C TYR A 92 -11.93 -4.54 13.40
N ARG A 93 -11.35 -3.59 14.12
CA ARG A 93 -12.08 -2.88 15.18
C ARG A 93 -11.93 -1.38 15.06
N GLU A 94 -12.87 -0.65 15.66
CA GLU A 94 -12.75 0.79 15.83
C GLU A 94 -11.62 1.09 16.82
N ILE A 95 -10.63 1.85 16.35
CA ILE A 95 -9.44 2.18 17.15
C ILE A 95 -8.91 3.54 16.77
N LYS A 96 -8.25 4.19 17.72
CA LYS A 96 -7.57 5.47 17.51
C LYS A 96 -6.19 5.45 18.15
N GLU A 97 -5.18 5.42 17.30
CA GLU A 97 -3.78 5.35 17.70
C GLU A 97 -3.10 6.71 17.52
N LYS A 98 -2.16 6.99 18.42
CA LYS A 98 -1.43 8.26 18.43
C LYS A 98 0.05 8.01 18.47
N THR A 99 0.76 8.39 17.42
CA THR A 99 2.21 8.30 17.33
C THR A 99 2.84 9.68 17.40
N ARG A 100 3.83 9.86 18.27
CA ARG A 100 4.54 11.12 18.43
C ARG A 100 5.70 11.19 17.46
N HIS A 101 5.74 12.23 16.65
CA HIS A 101 6.85 12.57 15.77
C HIS A 101 7.50 13.91 16.18
N LYS A 102 8.68 14.20 15.62
CA LYS A 102 9.31 15.50 15.81
C LYS A 102 8.47 16.59 15.11
N GLY A 103 7.87 17.48 15.89
CA GLY A 103 7.09 18.60 15.39
C GLY A 103 5.60 18.34 15.15
N PHE A 104 5.11 17.13 15.33
CA PHE A 104 3.68 16.82 15.25
C PHE A 104 3.34 15.49 15.93
N ARG A 105 2.06 15.27 16.18
CA ARG A 105 1.49 13.96 16.53
C ARG A 105 0.66 13.47 15.37
N TYR A 106 0.97 12.29 14.87
CA TYR A 106 0.18 11.55 13.90
C TYR A 106 -0.93 10.80 14.63
N ILE A 107 -2.14 10.80 14.09
CA ILE A 107 -3.28 10.09 14.66
C ILE A 107 -3.93 9.30 13.55
N TRP A 108 -3.87 7.98 13.67
CA TRP A 108 -4.63 7.03 12.87
C TRP A 108 -5.95 6.73 13.55
N GLU A 109 -7.06 6.84 12.83
CA GLU A 109 -8.40 6.53 13.32
C GLU A 109 -9.08 5.55 12.37
N GLN A 110 -9.37 4.35 12.84
CA GLN A 110 -10.31 3.42 12.23
C GLN A 110 -11.70 3.76 12.80
N GLN A 111 -12.47 4.55 12.05
CA GLN A 111 -13.75 5.08 12.51
C GLN A 111 -14.84 4.02 12.51
N SER A 112 -14.80 3.09 11.56
CA SER A 112 -15.78 2.01 11.44
C SER A 112 -15.22 0.84 10.66
N TYR A 113 -15.72 -0.36 10.97
CA TYR A 113 -15.52 -1.58 10.20
C TYR A 113 -16.84 -2.35 10.12
N ASN A 114 -17.22 -2.80 8.92
CA ASN A 114 -18.39 -3.64 8.71
C ASN A 114 -17.94 -5.08 8.40
N PRO A 115 -18.18 -6.06 9.29
CA PRO A 115 -17.73 -7.44 9.07
C PRO A 115 -18.50 -8.19 7.96
N ILE A 116 -19.63 -7.66 7.47
CA ILE A 116 -20.39 -8.31 6.41
C ILE A 116 -19.74 -8.15 5.03
N ASP A 117 -19.18 -6.96 4.76
CA ASP A 117 -18.61 -6.62 3.46
C ASP A 117 -17.11 -6.26 3.53
N GLY A 118 -16.55 -6.21 4.76
CA GLY A 118 -15.16 -5.83 5.01
C GLY A 118 -14.86 -4.35 4.84
N HIS A 119 -15.88 -3.51 4.64
CA HIS A 119 -15.66 -2.09 4.44
C HIS A 119 -15.24 -1.40 5.73
N MET A 120 -14.22 -0.55 5.61
CA MET A 120 -13.72 0.25 6.72
C MET A 120 -13.58 1.71 6.32
N ARG A 121 -13.75 2.59 7.29
CA ARG A 121 -13.52 4.02 7.13
C ARG A 121 -12.39 4.44 8.06
N CYS A 122 -11.36 5.05 7.49
CA CYS A 122 -10.18 5.49 8.23
C CYS A 122 -9.90 6.96 8.00
N HIS A 123 -9.30 7.59 9.00
CA HIS A 123 -8.86 8.98 8.92
C HIS A 123 -7.46 9.14 9.50
N ILE A 124 -6.71 10.07 8.92
CA ILE A 124 -5.46 10.57 9.48
C ILE A 124 -5.67 12.00 9.97
N HIS A 125 -5.19 12.28 11.17
CA HIS A 125 -5.20 13.61 11.76
C HIS A 125 -3.81 13.99 12.23
N PHE A 126 -3.56 15.28 12.35
CA PHE A 126 -2.31 15.82 12.92
C PHE A 126 -2.63 16.82 14.01
N ASP A 127 -1.94 16.70 15.16
CA ASP A 127 -1.88 17.69 16.21
C ASP A 127 -0.48 18.31 16.22
N PHE A 128 -0.39 19.63 16.29
CA PHE A 128 0.87 20.39 16.30
C PHE A 128 1.18 20.97 17.68
N PRO A 129 2.47 21.28 17.98
CA PRO A 129 2.89 21.81 19.28
C PRO A 129 2.28 23.17 19.64
N ASP A 130 1.90 23.97 18.64
CA ASP A 130 1.24 25.27 18.83
C ASP A 130 -0.25 25.17 19.21
N GLY A 131 -0.76 23.92 19.37
CA GLY A 131 -2.15 23.63 19.69
C GLY A 131 -3.07 23.54 18.45
N SER A 132 -2.58 23.87 17.27
CA SER A 132 -3.35 23.71 16.03
C SER A 132 -3.56 22.23 15.70
N LYS A 133 -4.64 21.94 14.96
CA LYS A 133 -5.03 20.57 14.60
C LYS A 133 -5.51 20.49 13.16
N MET A 134 -5.03 19.52 12.43
CA MET A 134 -5.54 19.18 11.13
C MET A 134 -6.37 17.88 11.26
N LYS A 135 -7.70 18.05 11.34
CA LYS A 135 -8.62 16.90 11.46
C LYS A 135 -8.97 16.38 10.07
N LYS A 136 -8.97 15.04 9.94
CA LYS A 136 -9.28 14.32 8.68
C LYS A 136 -8.44 14.85 7.50
N ALA A 137 -7.15 15.05 7.77
CA ALA A 137 -6.21 15.45 6.73
C ALA A 137 -6.22 14.47 5.54
N PHE A 138 -6.41 13.19 5.85
CA PHE A 138 -6.69 12.15 4.86
C PHE A 138 -7.88 11.31 5.34
N SER A 139 -8.67 10.83 4.39
CA SER A 139 -9.83 9.97 4.64
C SER A 139 -9.87 8.86 3.61
N TYR A 140 -10.08 7.65 4.08
CA TYR A 140 -10.11 6.45 3.25
C TYR A 140 -11.41 5.71 3.46
N VAL A 141 -11.97 5.20 2.37
CA VAL A 141 -13.00 4.17 2.37
C VAL A 141 -12.36 2.97 1.70
N TRP A 142 -12.08 1.95 2.48
CA TRP A 142 -11.34 0.76 2.08
C TRP A 142 -12.16 -0.51 2.30
N ARG A 143 -11.80 -1.56 1.59
CA ARG A 143 -12.16 -2.92 1.96
C ARG A 143 -10.94 -3.60 2.58
N MET A 144 -11.10 -4.13 3.79
CA MET A 144 -10.08 -4.95 4.42
C MET A 144 -10.00 -6.30 3.70
N TRP A 145 -8.87 -6.55 3.07
CA TRP A 145 -8.55 -7.81 2.41
C TRP A 145 -7.65 -8.63 3.32
N THR A 146 -7.98 -9.91 3.51
CA THR A 146 -7.09 -10.81 4.25
C THR A 146 -5.90 -11.24 3.40
N LEU A 147 -4.80 -11.60 4.05
CA LEU A 147 -3.60 -12.05 3.34
C LEU A 147 -3.85 -13.32 2.50
N PRO A 148 -4.64 -14.33 2.95
CA PRO A 148 -5.05 -15.44 2.09
C PRO A 148 -5.80 -14.99 0.84
N GLU A 149 -6.80 -14.07 0.95
CA GLU A 149 -7.53 -13.56 -0.21
C GLU A 149 -6.61 -12.88 -1.22
N LEU A 150 -5.64 -12.07 -0.74
CA LEU A 150 -4.67 -11.40 -1.62
C LEU A 150 -3.78 -12.38 -2.37
N ARG A 151 -3.29 -13.43 -1.68
CA ARG A 151 -2.48 -14.46 -2.30
C ARG A 151 -3.25 -15.24 -3.37
N GLU A 152 -4.47 -15.68 -3.04
CA GLU A 152 -5.34 -16.39 -3.96
C GLU A 152 -5.68 -15.55 -5.20
N LEU A 153 -5.98 -14.25 -5.01
CA LEU A 153 -6.24 -13.34 -6.12
C LEU A 153 -5.02 -13.12 -7.03
N LEU A 154 -3.82 -13.09 -6.47
CA LEU A 154 -2.58 -13.02 -7.26
C LEU A 154 -2.37 -14.31 -8.07
N GLU A 155 -2.58 -15.47 -7.47
CA GLU A 155 -2.50 -16.78 -8.14
C GLU A 155 -3.57 -16.90 -9.25
N GLU A 156 -4.81 -16.49 -8.98
CA GLU A 156 -5.90 -16.45 -9.96
C GLU A 156 -5.63 -15.46 -11.11
N ALA A 157 -4.96 -14.34 -10.84
CA ALA A 157 -4.50 -13.42 -11.87
C ALA A 157 -3.36 -14.01 -12.74
N GLY A 158 -2.84 -15.20 -12.37
CA GLY A 158 -1.87 -15.98 -13.12
C GLY A 158 -0.41 -15.71 -12.78
N PHE A 159 -0.11 -15.06 -11.63
CA PHE A 159 1.26 -15.01 -11.13
C PHE A 159 1.76 -16.42 -10.79
N SER A 160 2.98 -16.73 -11.21
CA SER A 160 3.54 -18.10 -11.10
C SER A 160 4.00 -18.44 -9.68
N ARG A 161 4.35 -17.42 -8.90
CA ARG A 161 4.78 -17.55 -7.50
C ARG A 161 4.38 -16.30 -6.70
N VAL A 162 3.85 -16.51 -5.49
CA VAL A 162 3.53 -15.44 -4.54
C VAL A 162 4.25 -15.73 -3.23
N THR A 163 5.20 -14.88 -2.89
CA THR A 163 6.00 -14.98 -1.66
C THR A 163 5.60 -13.88 -0.68
N VAL A 164 5.34 -14.26 0.56
CA VAL A 164 5.13 -13.31 1.65
C VAL A 164 6.47 -13.02 2.32
N TYR A 165 6.82 -11.75 2.44
CA TYR A 165 7.94 -11.28 3.24
C TYR A 165 7.38 -10.73 4.55
N TRP A 166 7.64 -11.42 5.64
CA TRP A 166 7.16 -11.08 6.98
C TRP A 166 8.23 -10.30 7.74
N GLU A 167 7.81 -9.33 8.53
CA GLU A 167 8.71 -8.56 9.36
C GLU A 167 9.24 -9.42 10.52
N GLU A 168 10.56 -9.41 10.70
CA GLU A 168 11.21 -10.06 11.82
C GLU A 168 11.03 -9.23 13.09
N SER A 169 10.92 -9.89 14.22
CA SER A 169 10.87 -9.20 15.53
C SER A 169 12.28 -8.90 16.02
N ASP A 170 12.50 -7.71 16.58
CA ASP A 170 13.71 -7.40 17.30
C ASP A 170 13.78 -8.28 18.58
N PRO A 171 14.84 -9.07 18.75
CA PRO A 171 14.95 -10.01 19.87
C PRO A 171 15.02 -9.34 21.25
N ASN A 172 15.33 -8.03 21.30
CA ASN A 172 15.45 -7.31 22.56
C ASN A 172 14.16 -6.60 22.97
N THR A 173 13.39 -6.10 22.00
CA THR A 173 12.17 -5.32 22.27
C THR A 173 10.90 -6.09 21.96
N GLY A 174 10.96 -7.09 21.09
CA GLY A 174 9.80 -7.80 20.56
C GLY A 174 9.02 -7.00 19.51
N GLU A 175 9.44 -5.78 19.20
CA GLU A 175 8.86 -4.94 18.13
C GLU A 175 9.37 -5.34 16.77
N GLY A 176 8.75 -4.82 15.71
CA GLY A 176 9.21 -5.02 14.34
C GLY A 176 10.63 -4.46 14.13
N SER A 177 11.50 -5.25 13.51
CA SER A 177 12.91 -4.89 13.29
C SER A 177 13.14 -4.05 12.03
N GLY A 178 12.14 -3.91 11.17
CA GLY A 178 12.28 -3.33 9.83
C GLY A 178 12.95 -4.27 8.82
N VAL A 179 13.31 -5.49 9.21
CA VAL A 179 13.87 -6.53 8.33
C VAL A 179 12.75 -7.49 7.93
N TYR A 180 12.64 -7.75 6.63
CA TYR A 180 11.61 -8.62 6.07
C TYR A 180 12.25 -9.82 5.39
N SER A 181 11.79 -11.01 5.71
CA SER A 181 12.28 -12.27 5.11
C SER A 181 11.13 -13.14 4.60
N PRO A 182 11.39 -14.03 3.60
CA PRO A 182 10.38 -14.94 3.10
C PRO A 182 9.84 -15.83 4.22
N ALA A 183 8.51 -15.90 4.37
CA ALA A 183 7.88 -16.65 5.44
C ALA A 183 6.65 -17.41 4.96
N THR A 184 6.44 -18.58 5.56
CA THR A 184 5.21 -19.39 5.41
C THR A 184 4.33 -19.36 6.65
N ARG A 185 4.80 -18.71 7.72
CA ARG A 185 4.10 -18.51 8.99
C ARG A 185 4.36 -17.09 9.47
N GLY A 186 3.33 -16.45 10.01
CA GLY A 186 3.40 -15.14 10.67
C GLY A 186 2.79 -15.22 12.06
N SER A 187 3.10 -14.25 12.90
CA SER A 187 2.51 -14.11 14.24
C SER A 187 1.10 -13.53 14.14
N ALA A 188 0.22 -13.99 15.04
CA ALA A 188 -1.14 -13.46 15.18
C ALA A 188 -1.12 -12.20 16.07
N ASP A 189 -0.43 -11.17 15.63
CA ASP A 189 -0.24 -9.92 16.37
C ASP A 189 -1.45 -8.96 16.22
N PRO A 190 -1.59 -7.98 17.14
CA PRO A 190 -2.62 -6.93 17.03
C PRO A 190 -2.58 -6.21 15.69
N GLY A 191 -1.39 -5.88 15.21
CA GLY A 191 -1.13 -5.26 13.92
C GLY A 191 0.17 -5.78 13.33
N TRP A 192 0.19 -5.99 12.02
CA TRP A 192 1.37 -6.39 11.27
C TRP A 192 1.35 -5.76 9.87
N VAL A 193 2.53 -5.57 9.33
CA VAL A 193 2.76 -5.20 7.93
C VAL A 193 3.65 -6.27 7.29
N CYS A 194 3.35 -6.65 6.07
CA CYS A 194 4.18 -7.55 5.29
C CYS A 194 4.24 -7.08 3.82
N PHE A 195 5.13 -7.70 3.04
CA PHE A 195 5.16 -7.50 1.60
C PHE A 195 4.77 -8.78 0.87
N LEU A 196 3.99 -8.62 -0.19
CA LEU A 196 3.70 -9.65 -1.17
C LEU A 196 4.57 -9.40 -2.39
N VAL A 197 5.35 -10.40 -2.76
CA VAL A 197 6.16 -10.40 -3.98
C VAL A 197 5.59 -11.44 -4.91
N ALA A 198 5.04 -11.00 -6.05
CA ALA A 198 4.41 -11.86 -7.03
C ALA A 198 5.19 -11.85 -8.34
N GLU A 199 5.56 -13.04 -8.84
CA GLU A 199 6.38 -13.25 -10.04
C GLU A 199 5.48 -13.67 -11.21
N LYS A 200 5.70 -13.05 -12.39
CA LYS A 200 4.93 -13.34 -13.61
C LYS A 200 5.24 -14.67 -14.21
#